data_2ff860308779e9f65df6ed5d47450831
#
_entry.id   2ff860308779e9f65df6ed5d47450831
#
_cell.length_a   1.000
_cell.length_b   1.000
_cell.length_c   1.000
_cell.angle_alpha   90.00
_cell.angle_beta   90.00
_cell.angle_gamma   90.00
#
_symmetry.space_group_name_H-M   'P 1'
#
loop_
_entity.id
_entity.type
_entity.pdbx_description
1 polymer ?
#
loop_
_entity_poly.entity_id
_entity_poly.type
_entity_poly.pdbx_seq_one_letter_code
_entity_poly.pdbx_strand_id
1 'polypeptide(L)'
;MNRRDAIRRVVLAGGLAAAAGRSNLGLADRQNDAAGEYRLVWSDEFDGPDGSLPNPKFWTYDVGGSGWGNHELETYTNRPENAFIRNGNLVIRALKETHTGPDGITRHYTSARIKTQGLLDWTYGRFEARIKLPYGQGMWPAFWMLGSDIEKIGWPACGEIDIMENIGREPSTVHGTVHGPSAKGEFSIGAPYSLANGERFAEDYHLFAVEWEAKAIRFYVDGNFYEFAMPANLLPGSWWPFEQPFFLILNVAVGGRWPGNPDSTTVFPQPMLVDYVRVYQRKKLPAS
;
A
#
# COMPACT_ATOMS: atom_id res chain seq x y z
N MET A 1 -23.16 -0.15 -18.28
CA MET A 1 -22.24 0.70 -19.07
C MET A 1 -20.98 0.82 -18.25
N ASN A 2 -19.88 0.18 -18.65
CA ASN A 2 -18.66 0.02 -17.85
C ASN A 2 -17.89 1.37 -17.82
N ARG A 3 -17.33 1.79 -16.68
CA ARG A 3 -16.59 3.06 -16.51
C ARG A 3 -15.47 3.29 -17.54
N ARG A 4 -14.98 2.25 -18.21
CA ARG A 4 -13.95 2.35 -19.26
C ARG A 4 -14.44 3.03 -20.55
N ASP A 5 -15.74 3.10 -20.81
CA ASP A 5 -16.29 3.72 -22.03
C ASP A 5 -16.53 5.23 -21.90
N ALA A 6 -16.62 5.76 -20.67
CA ALA A 6 -16.84 7.19 -20.42
C ALA A 6 -15.58 8.05 -20.64
N ILE A 7 -14.39 7.47 -20.53
CA ILE A 7 -13.11 8.21 -20.68
C ILE A 7 -12.72 8.41 -22.16
N ARG A 8 -13.31 7.67 -23.10
CA ARG A 8 -13.01 7.76 -24.56
C ARG A 8 -13.80 8.84 -25.33
N ARG A 9 -14.70 9.60 -24.70
CA ARG A 9 -15.60 10.53 -25.42
C ARG A 9 -15.44 12.02 -25.08
N VAL A 10 -14.40 12.43 -24.37
CA VAL A 10 -14.17 13.87 -24.08
C VAL A 10 -12.78 14.31 -24.57
N VAL A 11 -12.48 14.08 -25.84
CA VAL A 11 -11.43 14.82 -26.56
C VAL A 11 -11.91 14.99 -28.00
N LEU A 12 -12.71 16.04 -28.24
CA LEU A 12 -12.85 16.73 -29.54
C LEU A 12 -13.84 17.88 -29.40
N ALA A 13 -13.35 19.09 -29.15
CA ALA A 13 -13.84 20.36 -29.70
C ALA A 13 -13.00 21.53 -29.18
N GLY A 14 -12.11 22.02 -29.97
CA GLY A 14 -11.91 23.32 -30.53
C GLY A 14 -11.56 24.51 -29.62
N GLY A 15 -10.37 25.13 -29.87
CA GLY A 15 -10.12 26.52 -29.49
C GLY A 15 -8.62 26.85 -29.51
N LEU A 16 -8.13 27.40 -30.61
CA LEU A 16 -6.78 27.97 -30.71
C LEU A 16 -6.59 29.19 -29.78
N ALA A 17 -5.49 29.22 -29.02
CA ALA A 17 -4.78 30.45 -28.72
C ALA A 17 -3.29 30.12 -28.46
N ALA A 18 -2.41 30.99 -28.95
CA ALA A 18 -1.02 30.75 -29.26
C ALA A 18 -0.06 30.91 -28.07
N ALA A 19 1.01 30.14 -28.12
CA ALA A 19 2.42 30.39 -27.85
C ALA A 19 2.87 30.96 -26.48
N ALA A 20 3.48 30.08 -25.67
CA ALA A 20 4.83 30.33 -25.15
C ALA A 20 5.43 28.95 -24.77
N GLY A 21 6.40 28.51 -25.54
CA GLY A 21 7.04 27.22 -25.38
C GLY A 21 7.95 27.13 -24.16
N ARG A 22 7.83 26.04 -23.44
CA ARG A 22 8.96 25.32 -22.81
C ARG A 22 8.57 23.85 -22.74
N SER A 23 9.44 23.05 -23.28
CA SER A 23 9.34 21.62 -23.52
C SER A 23 9.03 20.78 -22.28
N ASN A 24 7.81 20.29 -22.15
CA ASN A 24 7.42 19.20 -21.23
C ASN A 24 7.41 17.82 -21.93
N LEU A 25 8.16 17.65 -23.01
CA LEU A 25 8.24 16.39 -23.76
C LEU A 25 9.12 15.31 -23.10
N GLY A 26 9.82 15.63 -21.99
CA GLY A 26 10.77 14.70 -21.37
C GLY A 26 10.21 13.79 -20.25
N LEU A 27 9.02 14.08 -19.70
CA LEU A 27 8.47 13.31 -18.57
C LEU A 27 7.46 12.26 -19.02
N ALA A 28 6.63 12.53 -20.02
CA ALA A 28 5.69 11.57 -20.57
C ALA A 28 6.38 10.42 -21.33
N ASP A 29 7.51 10.69 -22.01
CA ASP A 29 8.29 9.66 -22.70
C ASP A 29 9.02 8.73 -21.73
N ARG A 30 9.47 9.22 -20.57
CA ARG A 30 10.12 8.36 -19.56
C ARG A 30 9.12 7.42 -18.85
N GLN A 31 7.86 7.80 -18.72
CA GLN A 31 6.80 6.91 -18.22
C GLN A 31 6.48 5.79 -19.23
N ASN A 32 6.53 6.08 -20.52
CA ASN A 32 6.31 5.06 -21.58
C ASN A 32 7.49 4.08 -21.71
N ASP A 33 8.73 4.51 -21.48
CA ASP A 33 9.90 3.62 -21.53
C ASP A 33 9.92 2.60 -20.37
N ALA A 34 9.56 3.01 -19.17
CA ALA A 34 9.42 2.09 -18.02
C ALA A 34 8.26 1.09 -18.24
N ALA A 35 7.13 1.51 -18.80
CA ALA A 35 6.01 0.63 -19.17
C ALA A 35 6.39 -0.40 -20.24
N GLY A 36 7.40 -0.13 -21.07
CA GLY A 36 7.93 -1.07 -22.08
C GLY A 36 8.70 -2.27 -21.49
N GLU A 37 9.33 -2.10 -20.32
CA GLU A 37 10.13 -3.14 -19.65
C GLU A 37 9.31 -4.09 -18.78
N TYR A 38 8.11 -3.70 -18.34
CA TYR A 38 7.26 -4.47 -17.43
C TYR A 38 6.06 -5.09 -18.16
N ARG A 39 5.64 -6.27 -17.68
CA ARG A 39 4.43 -6.98 -18.09
C ARG A 39 3.55 -7.18 -16.87
N LEU A 40 2.27 -6.80 -16.96
CA LEU A 40 1.27 -7.16 -15.95
C LEU A 40 1.19 -8.68 -15.81
N VAL A 41 1.40 -9.20 -14.61
CA VAL A 41 1.35 -10.64 -14.30
C VAL A 41 0.17 -10.98 -13.38
N TRP A 42 -0.31 -10.03 -12.59
CA TRP A 42 -1.48 -10.18 -11.74
C TRP A 42 -2.11 -8.81 -11.44
N SER A 43 -3.43 -8.81 -11.26
CA SER A 43 -4.15 -7.67 -10.72
C SER A 43 -5.44 -8.09 -10.01
N ASP A 44 -5.87 -7.26 -9.06
CA ASP A 44 -7.24 -7.21 -8.57
C ASP A 44 -7.77 -5.79 -8.78
N GLU A 45 -8.78 -5.68 -9.65
CA GLU A 45 -9.42 -4.41 -10.02
C GLU A 45 -10.68 -4.15 -9.16
N PHE A 46 -10.97 -5.02 -8.20
CA PHE A 46 -12.09 -4.97 -7.29
C PHE A 46 -13.46 -4.74 -7.96
N ASP A 47 -13.63 -5.29 -9.16
CA ASP A 47 -14.86 -5.19 -9.99
C ASP A 47 -16.02 -6.09 -9.48
N GLY A 48 -15.92 -6.65 -8.28
CA GLY A 48 -16.96 -7.48 -7.67
C GLY A 48 -18.26 -6.70 -7.39
N PRO A 49 -19.38 -7.40 -7.11
CA PRO A 49 -20.64 -6.76 -6.72
C PRO A 49 -20.50 -5.94 -5.44
N ASP A 50 -21.21 -4.82 -5.37
CA ASP A 50 -21.26 -3.98 -4.17
C ASP A 50 -21.72 -4.78 -2.94
N GLY A 51 -20.97 -4.66 -1.85
CA GLY A 51 -21.20 -5.37 -0.60
C GLY A 51 -20.56 -6.76 -0.53
N SER A 52 -19.99 -7.28 -1.63
CA SER A 52 -19.25 -8.54 -1.57
C SER A 52 -17.91 -8.39 -0.84
N LEU A 53 -17.44 -9.50 -0.28
CA LEU A 53 -16.08 -9.56 0.28
C LEU A 53 -15.02 -9.56 -0.83
N PRO A 54 -13.77 -9.16 -0.52
CA PRO A 54 -12.61 -9.38 -1.40
C PRO A 54 -12.52 -10.82 -1.87
N ASN A 55 -12.01 -11.03 -3.08
CA ASN A 55 -11.94 -12.35 -3.70
C ASN A 55 -11.09 -13.33 -2.85
N PRO A 56 -11.67 -14.41 -2.30
CA PRO A 56 -10.95 -15.34 -1.42
C PRO A 56 -9.89 -16.19 -2.14
N LYS A 57 -9.79 -16.13 -3.46
CA LYS A 57 -8.69 -16.72 -4.22
C LYS A 57 -7.41 -15.89 -4.14
N PHE A 58 -7.52 -14.62 -3.75
CA PHE A 58 -6.40 -13.68 -3.70
C PHE A 58 -6.13 -13.20 -2.27
N TRP A 59 -7.19 -13.09 -1.44
CA TRP A 59 -7.12 -12.44 -0.15
C TRP A 59 -7.61 -13.34 0.98
N THR A 60 -6.84 -13.39 2.05
CA THR A 60 -7.20 -13.91 3.35
C THR A 60 -7.10 -12.78 4.39
N TYR A 61 -7.39 -13.07 5.66
CA TYR A 61 -7.46 -12.07 6.71
C TYR A 61 -6.53 -12.40 7.87
N ASP A 62 -5.96 -11.38 8.47
CA ASP A 62 -5.54 -11.44 9.86
C ASP A 62 -6.72 -11.06 10.75
N VAL A 63 -6.93 -11.79 11.85
CA VAL A 63 -8.06 -11.58 12.76
C VAL A 63 -7.55 -11.58 14.19
N GLY A 64 -8.05 -10.63 15.01
CA GLY A 64 -7.71 -10.52 16.43
C GLY A 64 -7.34 -9.12 16.87
N GLY A 65 -7.20 -8.93 18.18
CA GLY A 65 -6.95 -7.65 18.83
C GLY A 65 -5.67 -7.62 19.68
N SER A 66 -4.64 -8.40 19.33
CA SER A 66 -3.40 -8.51 20.13
C SER A 66 -2.58 -7.23 20.22
N GLY A 67 -2.90 -6.19 19.38
CA GLY A 67 -2.14 -4.95 19.26
C GLY A 67 -0.97 -5.05 18.29
N TRP A 68 -0.81 -6.20 17.60
CA TRP A 68 0.03 -6.47 16.43
C TRP A 68 1.48 -5.97 16.54
N GLY A 69 2.06 -5.99 17.77
CA GLY A 69 3.41 -5.52 18.06
C GLY A 69 3.54 -4.00 18.28
N ASN A 70 2.55 -3.20 17.87
CA ASN A 70 2.58 -1.74 17.84
C ASN A 70 1.66 -1.07 18.86
N HIS A 71 0.99 -1.82 19.74
CA HIS A 71 -0.07 -1.35 20.64
C HIS A 71 -1.28 -0.78 19.89
N GLU A 72 -1.60 -1.33 18.72
CA GLU A 72 -2.79 -0.99 17.96
C GLU A 72 -4.06 -1.25 18.78
N LEU A 73 -5.11 -0.46 18.55
CA LEU A 73 -6.31 -0.43 19.40
C LEU A 73 -7.50 -1.18 18.80
N GLU A 74 -7.44 -1.54 17.52
CA GLU A 74 -8.53 -2.26 16.84
C GLU A 74 -8.44 -3.77 17.05
N THR A 75 -9.58 -4.44 16.81
CA THR A 75 -9.65 -5.83 16.39
C THR A 75 -9.72 -5.86 14.87
N TYR A 76 -8.79 -6.51 14.20
CA TYR A 76 -8.96 -6.86 12.80
C TYR A 76 -9.99 -7.99 12.68
N THR A 77 -10.89 -7.85 11.72
CA THR A 77 -11.99 -8.77 11.47
C THR A 77 -12.07 -9.18 10.00
N ASN A 78 -12.75 -10.27 9.72
CA ASN A 78 -13.10 -10.70 8.37
C ASN A 78 -14.57 -10.38 8.01
N ARG A 79 -15.15 -9.38 8.66
CA ARG A 79 -16.56 -8.99 8.50
C ARG A 79 -16.75 -8.03 7.33
N PRO A 80 -17.91 -8.09 6.64
CA PRO A 80 -18.22 -7.16 5.56
C PRO A 80 -18.37 -5.69 6.03
N GLU A 81 -18.51 -5.44 7.34
CA GLU A 81 -18.51 -4.10 7.89
C GLU A 81 -17.13 -3.44 7.79
N ASN A 82 -16.04 -4.23 7.81
CA ASN A 82 -14.68 -3.74 7.80
C ASN A 82 -13.96 -3.89 6.45
N ALA A 83 -14.31 -4.90 5.62
CA ALA A 83 -13.74 -5.06 4.29
C ALA A 83 -14.79 -5.54 3.29
N PHE A 84 -15.03 -4.76 2.23
CA PHE A 84 -16.04 -5.05 1.22
C PHE A 84 -15.77 -4.31 -0.08
N ILE A 85 -16.40 -4.76 -1.17
CA ILE A 85 -16.37 -4.10 -2.47
C ILE A 85 -17.48 -3.07 -2.56
N ARG A 86 -17.17 -1.87 -3.07
CA ARG A 86 -18.16 -0.84 -3.35
C ARG A 86 -17.73 0.08 -4.49
N ASN A 87 -18.60 0.26 -5.49
CA ASN A 87 -18.36 1.13 -6.64
C ASN A 87 -17.02 0.83 -7.35
N GLY A 88 -16.64 -0.45 -7.49
CA GLY A 88 -15.38 -0.87 -8.10
C GLY A 88 -14.15 -0.52 -7.26
N ASN A 89 -14.28 -0.51 -5.95
CA ASN A 89 -13.17 -0.35 -5.01
C ASN A 89 -13.25 -1.39 -3.91
N LEU A 90 -12.12 -1.84 -3.42
CA LEU A 90 -12.04 -2.41 -2.08
C LEU A 90 -12.14 -1.27 -1.06
N VAL A 91 -13.02 -1.43 -0.10
CA VAL A 91 -13.14 -0.54 1.07
C VAL A 91 -12.61 -1.29 2.29
N ILE A 92 -11.54 -0.78 2.90
CA ILE A 92 -11.11 -1.18 4.24
C ILE A 92 -11.53 -0.08 5.20
N ARG A 93 -12.39 -0.41 6.17
CA ARG A 93 -13.08 0.58 6.99
C ARG A 93 -12.83 0.38 8.48
N ALA A 94 -12.20 1.38 9.10
CA ALA A 94 -12.09 1.47 10.54
C ALA A 94 -13.41 2.00 11.14
N LEU A 95 -13.91 1.29 12.17
CA LEU A 95 -15.12 1.63 12.91
C LEU A 95 -14.80 1.87 14.39
N LYS A 96 -15.55 2.76 15.01
CA LYS A 96 -15.57 2.91 16.48
C LYS A 96 -16.75 2.12 17.03
N GLU A 97 -16.47 0.93 17.49
CA GLU A 97 -17.44 0.00 18.07
C GLU A 97 -16.75 -0.96 19.04
N THR A 98 -17.50 -1.48 20.00
CA THR A 98 -16.95 -2.50 20.92
C THR A 98 -17.11 -3.88 20.28
N HIS A 99 -16.02 -4.62 20.16
CA HIS A 99 -15.98 -5.95 19.58
C HIS A 99 -15.01 -6.85 20.36
N THR A 100 -15.45 -8.10 20.60
CA THR A 100 -14.58 -9.14 21.16
C THR A 100 -14.19 -10.08 20.03
N GLY A 101 -12.88 -10.14 19.75
CA GLY A 101 -12.34 -11.02 18.72
C GLY A 101 -12.34 -12.49 19.10
N PRO A 102 -12.00 -13.40 18.16
CA PRO A 102 -11.90 -14.84 18.44
C PRO A 102 -10.76 -15.19 19.42
N ASP A 103 -9.81 -14.27 19.60
CA ASP A 103 -8.76 -14.35 20.63
C ASP A 103 -9.24 -14.00 22.05
N GLY A 104 -10.53 -13.67 22.22
CA GLY A 104 -11.14 -13.29 23.49
C GLY A 104 -10.82 -11.84 23.91
N ILE A 105 -10.10 -11.07 23.08
CA ILE A 105 -9.72 -9.69 23.40
C ILE A 105 -10.84 -8.74 22.96
N THR A 106 -11.30 -7.89 23.88
CA THR A 106 -12.26 -6.82 23.60
C THR A 106 -11.55 -5.53 23.27
N ARG A 107 -11.92 -4.91 22.14
CA ARG A 107 -11.43 -3.62 21.67
C ARG A 107 -12.61 -2.67 21.41
N HIS A 108 -12.30 -1.38 21.29
CA HIS A 108 -13.29 -0.33 21.01
C HIS A 108 -13.22 0.22 19.58
N TYR A 109 -12.44 -0.45 18.75
CA TYR A 109 -12.33 -0.20 17.32
C TYR A 109 -12.26 -1.53 16.59
N THR A 110 -12.77 -1.55 15.37
CA THR A 110 -12.59 -2.66 14.44
C THR A 110 -12.08 -2.15 13.10
N SER A 111 -11.34 -2.97 12.40
CA SER A 111 -10.85 -2.70 11.05
C SER A 111 -10.62 -4.00 10.31
N ALA A 112 -9.98 -3.96 9.15
CA ALA A 112 -9.54 -5.16 8.45
C ALA A 112 -8.06 -5.05 8.06
N ARG A 113 -7.40 -6.23 8.05
CA ARG A 113 -6.08 -6.47 7.50
C ARG A 113 -6.18 -7.69 6.60
N ILE A 114 -6.07 -7.44 5.29
CA ILE A 114 -6.14 -8.49 4.28
C ILE A 114 -4.76 -8.73 3.68
N LYS A 115 -4.49 -9.96 3.27
CA LYS A 115 -3.18 -10.38 2.78
C LYS A 115 -3.29 -11.47 1.74
N THR A 116 -2.26 -11.57 0.88
CA THR A 116 -2.15 -12.65 -0.10
C THR A 116 -1.36 -13.86 0.42
N GLN A 117 -0.94 -13.87 1.69
CA GLN A 117 -0.17 -14.96 2.32
C GLN A 117 -0.80 -16.34 2.12
N GLY A 118 0.00 -17.30 1.65
CA GLY A 118 -0.45 -18.67 1.39
C GLY A 118 -1.30 -18.84 0.12
N LEU A 119 -1.61 -17.75 -0.57
CA LEU A 119 -2.37 -17.74 -1.82
C LEU A 119 -1.51 -17.28 -3.00
N LEU A 120 -0.84 -16.13 -2.84
CA LEU A 120 0.01 -15.52 -3.86
C LEU A 120 1.20 -14.85 -3.19
N ASP A 121 2.37 -15.01 -3.80
CA ASP A 121 3.59 -14.28 -3.48
C ASP A 121 4.43 -14.06 -4.75
N TRP A 122 5.38 -13.16 -4.66
CA TRP A 122 6.25 -12.80 -5.79
C TRP A 122 7.66 -12.49 -5.30
N THR A 123 8.63 -12.77 -6.17
CA THR A 123 10.00 -12.31 -6.01
C THR A 123 10.30 -11.33 -7.16
N TYR A 124 10.61 -10.08 -6.79
CA TYR A 124 10.89 -8.97 -7.70
C TYR A 124 9.69 -8.56 -8.58
N GLY A 125 9.78 -7.34 -9.06
CA GLY A 125 8.78 -6.74 -9.92
C GLY A 125 8.42 -5.31 -9.53
N ARG A 126 7.40 -4.78 -10.17
CA ARG A 126 6.75 -3.54 -9.76
C ARG A 126 5.40 -3.87 -9.13
N PHE A 127 5.20 -3.38 -7.93
CA PHE A 127 3.97 -3.53 -7.16
C PHE A 127 3.35 -2.15 -7.01
N GLU A 128 2.10 -2.01 -7.38
CA GLU A 128 1.41 -0.73 -7.28
C GLU A 128 -0.04 -0.88 -6.86
N ALA A 129 -0.52 0.11 -6.13
CA ALA A 129 -1.93 0.25 -5.79
C ALA A 129 -2.36 1.70 -5.94
N ARG A 130 -3.59 1.90 -6.43
CA ARG A 130 -4.21 3.21 -6.49
C ARG A 130 -5.17 3.35 -5.32
N ILE A 131 -4.82 4.23 -4.38
CA ILE A 131 -5.48 4.29 -3.07
C ILE A 131 -5.85 5.73 -2.72
N LYS A 132 -7.04 5.91 -2.13
CA LYS A 132 -7.44 7.11 -1.41
C LYS A 132 -7.41 6.79 0.08
N LEU A 133 -6.60 7.55 0.85
CA LEU A 133 -6.34 7.26 2.24
C LEU A 133 -7.45 7.74 3.18
N PRO A 134 -7.65 7.08 4.34
CA PRO A 134 -8.41 7.65 5.45
C PRO A 134 -7.63 8.83 6.05
N TYR A 135 -8.30 9.60 6.88
CA TYR A 135 -7.66 10.73 7.54
C TYR A 135 -8.14 10.88 8.99
N GLY A 136 -7.34 11.54 9.83
CA GLY A 136 -7.66 11.84 11.22
C GLY A 136 -6.66 11.24 12.20
N GLN A 137 -6.48 11.92 13.33
CA GLN A 137 -5.55 11.50 14.39
C GLN A 137 -5.76 10.02 14.76
N GLY A 138 -4.66 9.25 14.80
CA GLY A 138 -4.68 7.83 15.17
C GLY A 138 -5.02 6.86 14.03
N MET A 139 -5.27 7.33 12.79
CA MET A 139 -5.38 6.46 11.63
C MET A 139 -3.99 6.08 11.11
N TRP A 140 -3.84 4.81 10.72
CA TRP A 140 -2.59 4.27 10.17
C TRP A 140 -2.90 3.27 9.05
N PRO A 141 -3.19 3.78 7.85
CA PRO A 141 -3.31 2.95 6.66
C PRO A 141 -1.95 2.50 6.15
N ALA A 142 -1.88 1.26 5.62
CA ALA A 142 -0.69 0.72 5.01
C ALA A 142 -0.98 -0.17 3.79
N PHE A 143 -0.08 -0.11 2.81
CA PHE A 143 0.10 -1.02 1.70
C PHE A 143 1.55 -1.50 1.71
N TRP A 144 1.78 -2.77 1.99
CA TRP A 144 3.07 -3.31 2.37
C TRP A 144 3.22 -4.79 2.08
N MET A 145 4.39 -5.35 2.36
CA MET A 145 4.74 -6.73 2.06
C MET A 145 5.59 -7.34 3.18
N LEU A 146 5.41 -8.64 3.42
CA LEU A 146 6.27 -9.45 4.28
C LEU A 146 6.83 -10.67 3.52
N GLY A 147 8.03 -11.10 3.91
CA GLY A 147 8.63 -12.33 3.39
C GLY A 147 7.76 -13.55 3.67
N SER A 148 7.58 -14.42 2.66
CA SER A 148 6.68 -15.58 2.73
C SER A 148 7.13 -16.65 3.72
N ASP A 149 8.37 -16.59 4.21
CA ASP A 149 8.93 -17.48 5.21
C ASP A 149 8.78 -17.00 6.67
N ILE A 150 8.00 -15.92 6.89
CA ILE A 150 7.80 -15.30 8.21
C ILE A 150 7.45 -16.29 9.32
N GLU A 151 6.66 -17.33 9.01
CA GLU A 151 6.28 -18.34 10.00
C GLU A 151 7.44 -19.22 10.45
N LYS A 152 8.51 -19.30 9.63
CA LYS A 152 9.71 -20.12 9.91
C LYS A 152 10.79 -19.34 10.63
N ILE A 153 11.06 -18.12 10.16
CA ILE A 153 12.22 -17.35 10.61
C ILE A 153 11.85 -16.11 11.42
N GLY A 154 10.56 -15.71 11.40
CA GLY A 154 10.05 -14.57 12.16
C GLY A 154 10.46 -13.21 11.60
N TRP A 155 9.88 -12.17 12.16
CA TRP A 155 10.25 -10.78 11.91
C TRP A 155 11.38 -10.36 12.87
N PRO A 156 12.37 -9.54 12.46
CA PRO A 156 12.53 -8.89 11.15
C PRO A 156 13.30 -9.73 10.11
N ALA A 157 13.64 -10.99 10.41
CA ALA A 157 14.47 -11.83 9.55
C ALA A 157 13.83 -12.13 8.19
N CYS A 158 12.49 -12.22 8.12
CA CYS A 158 11.74 -12.40 6.87
C CYS A 158 11.81 -11.19 5.93
N GLY A 159 12.16 -9.99 6.44
CA GLY A 159 12.10 -8.74 5.70
C GLY A 159 10.68 -8.18 5.58
N GLU A 160 10.60 -6.85 5.44
CA GLU A 160 9.38 -6.08 5.27
C GLU A 160 9.60 -4.94 4.28
N ILE A 161 8.66 -4.69 3.39
CA ILE A 161 8.67 -3.59 2.41
C ILE A 161 7.37 -2.82 2.56
N ASP A 162 7.43 -1.63 3.15
CA ASP A 162 6.30 -0.74 3.33
C ASP A 162 6.20 0.18 2.12
N ILE A 163 5.38 -0.20 1.14
CA ILE A 163 5.22 0.57 -0.11
C ILE A 163 4.60 1.93 0.18
N MET A 164 3.67 1.96 1.12
CA MET A 164 3.02 3.17 1.60
C MET A 164 2.55 2.98 3.03
N GLU A 165 2.96 3.87 3.91
CA GLU A 165 2.37 4.09 5.21
C GLU A 165 2.02 5.57 5.39
N ASN A 166 0.90 5.85 6.06
CA ASN A 166 0.52 7.19 6.47
C ASN A 166 0.05 7.18 7.92
N ILE A 167 0.31 8.28 8.63
CA ILE A 167 -0.26 8.50 9.96
C ILE A 167 -1.16 9.73 9.94
N GLY A 168 -2.34 9.61 10.53
CA GLY A 168 -3.41 10.59 10.36
C GLY A 168 -3.11 12.00 10.88
N ARG A 169 -2.07 12.17 11.73
CA ARG A 169 -1.58 13.50 12.14
C ARG A 169 -0.71 14.19 11.07
N GLU A 170 -0.24 13.44 10.07
CA GLU A 170 0.58 13.92 8.97
C GLU A 170 -0.11 13.64 7.63
N PRO A 171 -1.32 14.18 7.38
CA PRO A 171 -2.20 13.74 6.30
C PRO A 171 -1.66 14.04 4.89
N SER A 172 -0.63 14.88 4.79
CA SER A 172 0.06 15.22 3.53
C SER A 172 1.33 14.40 3.30
N THR A 173 1.69 13.49 4.21
CA THR A 173 2.97 12.77 4.17
C THR A 173 2.74 11.25 4.20
N VAL A 174 3.40 10.54 3.31
CA VAL A 174 3.52 9.08 3.33
C VAL A 174 4.97 8.68 3.50
N HIS A 175 5.19 7.46 3.97
CA HIS A 175 6.51 6.89 4.20
C HIS A 175 6.65 5.62 3.37
N GLY A 176 7.79 5.45 2.72
CA GLY A 176 8.23 4.20 2.13
C GLY A 176 9.46 3.70 2.89
N THR A 177 9.42 2.45 3.35
CA THR A 177 10.42 1.92 4.24
C THR A 177 10.72 0.46 3.92
N VAL A 178 11.93 -0.01 4.20
CA VAL A 178 12.24 -1.43 4.29
C VAL A 178 12.80 -1.73 5.67
N HIS A 179 12.38 -2.88 6.25
CA HIS A 179 12.88 -3.39 7.51
C HIS A 179 13.52 -4.76 7.32
N GLY A 180 14.60 -5.01 8.03
CA GLY A 180 15.27 -6.28 8.00
C GLY A 180 16.16 -6.53 9.22
N PRO A 181 16.81 -7.70 9.30
CA PRO A 181 17.56 -8.10 10.48
C PRO A 181 18.90 -7.37 10.62
N SER A 182 19.25 -7.07 11.85
CA SER A 182 20.59 -6.58 12.22
C SER A 182 21.08 -7.24 13.52
N ALA A 183 22.38 -7.13 13.79
CA ALA A 183 22.98 -7.61 15.04
C ALA A 183 22.40 -6.93 16.30
N LYS A 184 21.67 -5.81 16.14
CA LYS A 184 21.02 -5.06 17.23
C LYS A 184 19.50 -5.25 17.26
N GLY A 185 18.95 -6.18 16.46
CA GLY A 185 17.54 -6.45 16.31
C GLY A 185 17.08 -6.21 14.87
N GLU A 186 16.84 -4.97 14.49
CA GLU A 186 16.38 -4.60 13.15
C GLU A 186 17.22 -3.45 12.56
N PHE A 187 17.14 -3.30 11.25
CA PHE A 187 17.46 -2.06 10.53
C PHE A 187 16.21 -1.55 9.81
N SER A 188 16.19 -0.26 9.57
CA SER A 188 15.18 0.43 8.76
C SER A 188 15.87 1.39 7.81
N ILE A 189 15.44 1.41 6.53
CA ILE A 189 15.87 2.36 5.50
C ILE A 189 14.60 2.87 4.85
N GLY A 190 14.37 4.18 4.88
CA GLY A 190 13.18 4.78 4.30
C GLY A 190 13.19 6.30 4.35
N ALA A 191 12.27 6.92 3.64
CA ALA A 191 12.07 8.36 3.59
C ALA A 191 10.60 8.74 3.48
N PRO A 192 10.24 9.95 3.93
CA PRO A 192 8.92 10.53 3.69
C PRO A 192 8.80 11.11 2.27
N TYR A 193 7.57 11.10 1.74
CA TYR A 193 7.15 11.88 0.60
C TYR A 193 5.95 12.74 0.99
N SER A 194 6.02 14.04 0.72
CA SER A 194 4.95 14.98 1.07
C SER A 194 4.36 15.64 -0.16
N LEU A 195 3.02 15.74 -0.17
CA LEU A 195 2.30 16.54 -1.16
C LEU A 195 2.63 18.04 -0.96
N ALA A 196 2.58 18.78 -2.06
CA ALA A 196 2.77 20.23 -2.03
C ALA A 196 1.52 20.94 -1.48
N ASN A 197 1.69 22.22 -1.13
CA ASN A 197 0.59 23.16 -0.83
C ASN A 197 -0.40 22.72 0.27
N GLY A 198 -0.04 21.77 1.14
CA GLY A 198 -0.91 21.29 2.21
C GLY A 198 -2.04 20.36 1.73
N GLU A 199 -2.00 19.88 0.50
CA GLU A 199 -2.90 18.84 -0.01
C GLU A 199 -2.80 17.57 0.85
N ARG A 200 -3.87 16.79 0.90
CA ARG A 200 -3.94 15.57 1.72
C ARG A 200 -4.20 14.35 0.87
N PHE A 201 -3.54 13.25 1.16
CA PHE A 201 -3.75 11.95 0.52
C PHE A 201 -5.20 11.42 0.68
N ALA A 202 -5.98 12.02 1.55
CA ALA A 202 -7.39 11.73 1.75
C ALA A 202 -8.32 12.45 0.76
N GLU A 203 -7.83 13.40 -0.04
CA GLU A 203 -8.67 14.23 -0.94
C GLU A 203 -8.91 13.54 -2.27
N ASP A 204 -7.94 12.79 -2.79
CA ASP A 204 -8.06 12.04 -4.05
C ASP A 204 -7.31 10.71 -3.98
N TYR A 205 -7.37 9.95 -5.08
CA TYR A 205 -6.60 8.73 -5.26
C TYR A 205 -5.20 9.05 -5.73
N HIS A 206 -4.23 8.41 -5.09
CA HIS A 206 -2.81 8.46 -5.45
C HIS A 206 -2.30 7.08 -5.82
N LEU A 207 -1.27 7.02 -6.66
CA LEU A 207 -0.61 5.80 -7.06
C LEU A 207 0.64 5.59 -6.22
N PHE A 208 0.61 4.57 -5.36
CA PHE A 208 1.77 4.15 -4.57
C PHE A 208 2.41 2.94 -5.22
N ALA A 209 3.72 2.97 -5.42
CA ALA A 209 4.41 1.88 -6.08
C ALA A 209 5.82 1.66 -5.55
N VAL A 210 6.27 0.40 -5.67
CA VAL A 210 7.65 0.00 -5.48
C VAL A 210 8.15 -0.77 -6.70
N GLU A 211 9.39 -0.50 -7.11
CA GLU A 211 10.12 -1.35 -8.04
C GLU A 211 11.20 -2.09 -7.27
N TRP A 212 11.05 -3.40 -7.20
CA TRP A 212 11.89 -4.29 -6.43
C TRP A 212 12.70 -5.20 -7.33
N GLU A 213 14.02 -5.12 -7.21
CA GLU A 213 15.02 -5.93 -7.87
C GLU A 213 15.93 -6.59 -6.83
N ALA A 214 16.77 -7.54 -7.21
CA ALA A 214 17.64 -8.30 -6.30
C ALA A 214 18.46 -7.44 -5.32
N LYS A 215 18.90 -6.25 -5.76
CA LYS A 215 19.78 -5.37 -4.97
C LYS A 215 19.31 -3.93 -4.93
N ALA A 216 18.02 -3.67 -5.23
CA ALA A 216 17.47 -2.33 -5.20
C ALA A 216 15.95 -2.37 -5.03
N ILE A 217 15.45 -1.52 -4.16
CA ILE A 217 14.02 -1.27 -3.95
C ILE A 217 13.82 0.24 -4.09
N ARG A 218 12.97 0.67 -5.03
CA ARG A 218 12.72 2.07 -5.35
C ARG A 218 11.26 2.40 -5.11
N PHE A 219 10.99 3.51 -4.44
CA PHE A 219 9.66 3.94 -4.02
C PHE A 219 9.16 5.11 -4.85
N TYR A 220 7.87 5.09 -5.18
CA TYR A 220 7.23 6.08 -6.03
C TYR A 220 5.85 6.48 -5.50
N VAL A 221 5.54 7.77 -5.61
CA VAL A 221 4.17 8.31 -5.43
C VAL A 221 3.81 9.06 -6.71
N ASP A 222 2.69 8.71 -7.35
CA ASP A 222 2.20 9.30 -8.60
C ASP A 222 3.27 9.35 -9.71
N GLY A 223 4.10 8.30 -9.77
CA GLY A 223 5.22 8.18 -10.69
C GLY A 223 6.48 8.97 -10.29
N ASN A 224 6.43 9.75 -9.21
CA ASN A 224 7.59 10.47 -8.70
C ASN A 224 8.45 9.54 -7.83
N PHE A 225 9.67 9.27 -8.25
CA PHE A 225 10.67 8.58 -7.44
C PHE A 225 11.09 9.46 -6.26
N TYR A 226 11.15 8.89 -5.04
CA TYR A 226 11.53 9.66 -3.85
C TYR A 226 12.51 8.95 -2.92
N GLU A 227 12.57 7.62 -2.92
CA GLU A 227 13.42 6.86 -2.01
C GLU A 227 13.92 5.57 -2.65
N PHE A 228 15.11 5.10 -2.24
CA PHE A 228 15.61 3.78 -2.59
C PHE A 228 16.41 3.14 -1.48
N ALA A 229 16.32 1.80 -1.37
CA ALA A 229 17.11 0.98 -0.49
C ALA A 229 17.96 -0.01 -1.30
N MET A 230 19.19 -0.24 -0.85
CA MET A 230 20.13 -1.20 -1.45
C MET A 230 21.07 -1.81 -0.39
N PRO A 231 21.68 -2.97 -0.63
CA PRO A 231 22.63 -3.56 0.32
C PRO A 231 23.76 -2.64 0.76
N ALA A 232 24.18 -1.71 -0.11
CA ALA A 232 25.23 -0.75 0.22
C ALA A 232 24.80 0.32 1.25
N ASN A 233 23.49 0.48 1.51
CA ASN A 233 23.00 1.37 2.57
C ASN A 233 22.99 0.69 3.96
N LEU A 234 23.24 -0.63 4.04
CA LEU A 234 23.22 -1.36 5.30
C LEU A 234 24.41 -0.99 6.18
N LEU A 235 24.16 -0.81 7.45
CA LEU A 235 25.22 -0.71 8.46
C LEU A 235 25.86 -2.08 8.75
N PRO A 236 27.12 -2.13 9.19
CA PRO A 236 27.76 -3.37 9.59
C PRO A 236 26.93 -4.19 10.58
N GLY A 237 26.77 -5.48 10.31
CA GLY A 237 25.97 -6.39 11.12
C GLY A 237 24.49 -6.43 10.74
N SER A 238 24.12 -5.84 9.60
CA SER A 238 22.79 -5.98 9.00
C SER A 238 22.84 -6.91 7.79
N TRP A 239 21.72 -7.57 7.48
CA TRP A 239 21.58 -8.51 6.36
C TRP A 239 20.43 -8.08 5.47
N TRP A 240 20.58 -8.29 4.14
CA TRP A 240 19.59 -7.97 3.11
C TRP A 240 18.65 -9.17 2.90
N PRO A 241 17.38 -9.12 3.37
CA PRO A 241 16.46 -10.25 3.29
C PRO A 241 15.60 -10.28 2.02
N PHE A 242 15.77 -9.32 1.08
CA PHE A 242 14.86 -9.08 -0.04
C PHE A 242 15.24 -9.86 -1.30
N GLU A 243 15.56 -11.16 -1.17
CA GLU A 243 15.89 -12.07 -2.29
C GLU A 243 15.00 -13.33 -2.30
N GLN A 244 13.88 -13.26 -1.59
CA GLN A 244 12.91 -14.34 -1.42
C GLN A 244 11.51 -13.88 -1.79
N PRO A 245 10.49 -14.77 -1.89
CA PRO A 245 9.13 -14.36 -2.15
C PRO A 245 8.52 -13.52 -1.01
N PHE A 246 7.71 -12.52 -1.37
CA PHE A 246 6.95 -11.68 -0.46
C PHE A 246 5.47 -11.69 -0.84
N PHE A 247 4.59 -11.61 0.15
CA PHE A 247 3.15 -11.45 -0.02
C PHE A 247 2.70 -10.03 0.32
N LEU A 248 1.59 -9.60 -0.29
CA LEU A 248 1.00 -8.27 -0.11
C LEU A 248 0.08 -8.22 1.10
N ILE A 249 0.03 -7.03 1.73
CA ILE A 249 -0.86 -6.72 2.84
C ILE A 249 -1.46 -5.33 2.64
N LEU A 250 -2.76 -5.19 2.97
CA LEU A 250 -3.50 -3.94 3.03
C LEU A 250 -4.25 -3.85 4.36
N ASN A 251 -4.11 -2.76 5.09
CA ASN A 251 -4.84 -2.56 6.34
C ASN A 251 -5.06 -1.08 6.68
N VAL A 252 -5.94 -0.85 7.63
CA VAL A 252 -6.04 0.41 8.37
C VAL A 252 -5.94 0.08 9.85
N ALA A 253 -4.81 0.38 10.47
CA ALA A 253 -4.65 0.32 11.92
C ALA A 253 -5.29 1.54 12.60
N VAL A 254 -5.66 1.38 13.87
CA VAL A 254 -6.22 2.44 14.70
C VAL A 254 -5.39 2.58 15.97
N GLY A 255 -4.82 3.74 16.17
CA GLY A 255 -3.91 3.96 17.31
C GLY A 255 -2.59 3.25 17.15
N GLY A 256 -1.81 3.21 18.22
CA GLY A 256 -0.50 2.59 18.24
C GLY A 256 0.61 3.57 18.62
N ARG A 257 1.83 3.04 18.74
CA ARG A 257 2.98 3.84 19.20
C ARG A 257 3.32 4.98 18.25
N TRP A 258 3.25 4.74 16.95
CA TRP A 258 3.67 5.72 15.96
C TRP A 258 2.58 6.74 15.62
N PRO A 259 1.35 6.37 15.22
CA PRO A 259 0.30 7.35 14.91
C PRO A 259 -0.22 8.07 16.17
N GLY A 260 -0.04 7.49 17.36
CA GLY A 260 -0.76 7.90 18.56
C GLY A 260 -2.23 7.46 18.54
N ASN A 261 -2.96 7.72 19.58
CA ASN A 261 -4.36 7.30 19.69
C ASN A 261 -5.31 8.29 18.98
N PRO A 262 -6.48 7.82 18.49
CA PRO A 262 -7.57 8.71 18.12
C PRO A 262 -7.95 9.66 19.25
N ASP A 263 -8.35 10.86 18.91
CA ASP A 263 -8.81 11.89 19.84
C ASP A 263 -10.22 12.42 19.49
N SER A 264 -10.63 13.53 20.08
CA SER A 264 -11.95 14.12 19.85
C SER A 264 -12.13 14.67 18.41
N THR A 265 -11.05 14.83 17.64
CA THR A 265 -11.08 15.29 16.23
C THR A 265 -11.23 14.14 15.25
N THR A 266 -11.02 12.90 15.69
CA THR A 266 -11.10 11.71 14.83
C THR A 266 -12.56 11.32 14.60
N VAL A 267 -12.99 11.44 13.36
CA VAL A 267 -14.35 11.07 12.94
C VAL A 267 -14.35 9.64 12.41
N PHE A 268 -15.29 8.81 12.85
CA PHE A 268 -15.53 7.46 12.32
C PHE A 268 -16.88 7.40 11.60
N PRO A 269 -17.04 6.52 10.59
CA PRO A 269 -16.06 5.57 10.05
C PRO A 269 -14.97 6.23 9.21
N GLN A 270 -13.76 5.61 9.18
CA GLN A 270 -12.66 6.03 8.32
C GLN A 270 -12.35 4.94 7.27
N PRO A 271 -12.68 5.16 6.00
CA PRO A 271 -12.40 4.19 4.93
C PRO A 271 -11.10 4.51 4.19
N MET A 272 -10.30 3.48 3.93
CA MET A 272 -9.33 3.44 2.85
C MET A 272 -10.02 2.86 1.61
N LEU A 273 -9.91 3.53 0.47
CA LEU A 273 -10.48 3.07 -0.80
C LEU A 273 -9.35 2.65 -1.72
N VAL A 274 -9.36 1.39 -2.17
CA VAL A 274 -8.37 0.85 -3.10
C VAL A 274 -9.06 0.57 -4.43
N ASP A 275 -8.67 1.31 -5.48
CA ASP A 275 -9.22 1.18 -6.83
C ASP A 275 -8.70 -0.10 -7.51
N TYR A 276 -7.40 -0.37 -7.36
CA TYR A 276 -6.78 -1.60 -7.82
C TYR A 276 -5.46 -1.89 -7.09
N VAL A 277 -5.04 -3.15 -7.18
CA VAL A 277 -3.67 -3.61 -6.90
C VAL A 277 -3.15 -4.33 -8.12
N ARG A 278 -1.93 -4.00 -8.57
CA ARG A 278 -1.31 -4.58 -9.76
C ARG A 278 0.12 -4.99 -9.50
N VAL A 279 0.50 -6.12 -10.07
CA VAL A 279 1.87 -6.65 -10.03
C VAL A 279 2.37 -6.83 -11.45
N TYR A 280 3.56 -6.30 -11.70
CA TYR A 280 4.25 -6.38 -12.98
C TYR A 280 5.62 -7.02 -12.78
N GLN A 281 6.05 -7.83 -13.74
CA GLN A 281 7.41 -8.36 -13.78
C GLN A 281 8.13 -7.89 -15.04
N ARG A 282 9.44 -7.73 -14.94
CA ARG A 282 10.27 -7.38 -16.10
C ARG A 282 10.14 -8.43 -17.18
N LYS A 283 10.02 -7.98 -18.43
CA LYS A 283 10.11 -8.85 -19.58
C LYS A 283 11.53 -9.42 -19.63
N LYS A 284 11.63 -10.75 -19.77
CA LYS A 284 12.93 -11.36 -20.10
C LYS A 284 13.36 -10.81 -21.44
N LEU A 285 14.50 -10.14 -21.53
CA LEU A 285 15.11 -9.83 -22.82
C LEU A 285 15.36 -11.13 -23.55
N PRO A 286 15.11 -11.20 -24.88
CA PRO A 286 15.49 -12.36 -25.66
C PRO A 286 16.99 -12.59 -25.46
N ALA A 287 17.39 -13.83 -25.22
CA ALA A 287 18.80 -14.20 -25.14
C ALA A 287 19.46 -13.78 -26.49
N SER A 288 20.45 -12.90 -26.40
CA SER A 288 21.26 -12.43 -27.52
C SER A 288 22.15 -13.57 -28.04
#